data_3eacb5d48defeae1fb8cf69c0b0916df
#
_entry.id   3eacb5d48defeae1fb8cf69c0b0916df
#
_cell.length_a   1.000
_cell.length_b   1.000
_cell.length_c   1.000
_cell.angle_alpha   90.00
_cell.angle_beta   90.00
_cell.angle_gamma   90.00
#
_symmetry.space_group_name_H-M   'P 1'
#
loop_
_entity.id
_entity.type
_entity.pdbx_description
1 polymer ?
#
loop_
_entity_poly.entity_id
_entity_poly.type
_entity_poly.pdbx_seq_one_letter_code
_entity_poly.pdbx_strand_id
1 'polypeptide(L)'
;MNASSLYERLVNKETISVGTEGIYPPFTYHNKEGKLTGYDVEVAMELAKELGVKIKFHETSWDIMLTGLKSGRFDMVANQVSLTTKKRQATFDKSLPYSYSGTIMLVRKDENRIKDIKDIKGLRAANTLSSTYGEIAFKYDAQIVSVDSMAQALLLVAQKRADLTLNSSLAILNYLNTHKNNPFKIAWESKEKDGGASFVINKHQEKALELINQAMQRLIDRGVLKRLGEQFFGKDVSQP
;
A
#
# COMPACT_ATOMS: atom_id res chain seq x y z
N MET A 1 14.46 31.27 -3.46
CA MET A 1 14.62 30.59 -2.15
C MET A 1 14.52 29.11 -2.43
N ASN A 2 15.57 28.32 -2.12
CA ASN A 2 15.51 26.87 -2.24
C ASN A 2 14.47 26.36 -1.22
N ALA A 3 13.59 25.45 -1.67
CA ALA A 3 12.65 24.82 -0.74
C ALA A 3 13.43 24.08 0.36
N SER A 4 12.96 24.19 1.62
CA SER A 4 13.58 23.48 2.75
C SER A 4 13.56 21.97 2.53
N SER A 5 14.64 21.29 2.88
CA SER A 5 14.73 19.83 2.82
C SER A 5 13.74 19.16 3.78
N LEU A 6 13.43 17.88 3.57
CA LEU A 6 12.58 17.14 4.52
C LEU A 6 13.16 17.17 5.93
N TYR A 7 14.48 17.01 6.07
CA TYR A 7 15.16 17.08 7.37
C TYR A 7 14.94 18.44 8.07
N GLU A 8 15.13 19.56 7.34
CA GLU A 8 14.92 20.91 7.89
C GLU A 8 13.46 21.10 8.33
N ARG A 9 12.49 20.65 7.54
CA ARG A 9 11.07 20.72 7.93
C ARG A 9 10.76 19.88 9.18
N LEU A 10 11.34 18.70 9.32
CA LEU A 10 11.17 17.87 10.51
C LEU A 10 11.76 18.55 11.76
N VAL A 11 12.97 19.12 11.65
CA VAL A 11 13.63 19.83 12.76
C VAL A 11 12.88 21.09 13.14
N ASN A 12 12.43 21.88 12.16
CA ASN A 12 11.73 23.16 12.36
C ASN A 12 10.24 23.00 12.68
N LYS A 13 9.74 21.72 12.77
CA LYS A 13 8.31 21.44 13.06
C LYS A 13 7.35 22.01 12.01
N GLU A 14 7.79 22.06 10.78
CA GLU A 14 6.99 22.50 9.63
C GLU A 14 6.05 21.41 9.13
N THR A 15 5.11 21.79 8.25
CA THR A 15 4.22 20.82 7.60
C THR A 15 4.99 19.97 6.57
N ILE A 16 4.80 18.65 6.58
CA ILE A 16 5.28 17.74 5.55
C ILE A 16 4.13 17.29 4.65
N SER A 17 4.43 16.98 3.40
CA SER A 17 3.48 16.49 2.42
C SER A 17 3.59 14.97 2.24
N VAL A 18 2.46 14.28 2.22
CA VAL A 18 2.39 12.82 2.13
C VAL A 18 1.46 12.38 1.00
N GLY A 19 1.99 11.60 0.05
CA GLY A 19 1.21 11.00 -1.03
C GLY A 19 0.46 9.76 -0.56
N THR A 20 -0.79 9.63 -1.00
CA THR A 20 -1.66 8.48 -0.72
C THR A 20 -2.75 8.36 -1.79
N GLU A 21 -3.41 7.21 -1.93
CA GLU A 21 -4.49 7.06 -2.93
C GLU A 21 -5.84 7.60 -2.48
N GLY A 22 -6.22 7.37 -1.23
CA GLY A 22 -7.57 7.71 -0.74
C GLY A 22 -8.70 6.80 -1.24
N ILE A 23 -8.39 5.76 -2.03
CA ILE A 23 -9.33 4.81 -2.64
C ILE A 23 -8.90 3.34 -2.46
N TYR A 24 -8.10 3.06 -1.45
CA TYR A 24 -7.55 1.72 -1.14
C TYR A 24 -7.87 1.29 0.31
N PRO A 25 -9.14 0.94 0.62
CA PRO A 25 -9.51 0.49 1.94
C PRO A 25 -8.88 -0.89 2.28
N PRO A 26 -8.53 -1.15 3.53
CA PRO A 26 -8.68 -0.31 4.71
C PRO A 26 -7.43 0.53 5.02
N PHE A 27 -6.54 0.74 4.07
CA PHE A 27 -5.26 1.44 4.25
C PHE A 27 -5.39 2.96 4.11
N THR A 28 -6.05 3.41 3.04
CA THR A 28 -6.26 4.82 2.73
C THR A 28 -7.57 4.98 1.97
N TYR A 29 -8.55 5.62 2.59
CA TYR A 29 -9.89 5.76 2.03
C TYR A 29 -10.67 6.89 2.75
N HIS A 30 -11.80 7.28 2.19
CA HIS A 30 -12.72 8.22 2.84
C HIS A 30 -13.81 7.46 3.61
N ASN A 31 -14.02 7.85 4.86
CA ASN A 31 -15.10 7.32 5.67
C ASN A 31 -16.48 7.89 5.22
N LYS A 32 -17.55 7.51 5.90
CA LYS A 32 -18.91 7.96 5.58
C LYS A 32 -19.11 9.47 5.67
N GLU A 33 -18.30 10.13 6.49
CA GLU A 33 -18.28 11.59 6.66
C GLU A 33 -17.38 12.30 5.63
N GLY A 34 -16.78 11.55 4.67
CA GLY A 34 -15.87 12.08 3.67
C GLY A 34 -14.48 12.41 4.17
N LYS A 35 -14.12 11.99 5.38
CA LYS A 35 -12.78 12.22 5.96
C LYS A 35 -11.81 11.13 5.50
N LEU A 36 -10.62 11.54 5.05
CA LEU A 36 -9.53 10.62 4.75
C LEU A 36 -9.08 9.91 6.02
N THR A 37 -9.04 8.60 5.98
CA THR A 37 -8.67 7.69 7.08
C THR A 37 -8.08 6.39 6.52
N GLY A 38 -7.84 5.43 7.38
CA GLY A 38 -7.30 4.11 7.07
C GLY A 38 -6.01 3.86 7.83
N TYR A 39 -5.56 2.61 7.81
CA TYR A 39 -4.42 2.18 8.61
C TYR A 39 -3.15 3.02 8.30
N ASP A 40 -2.79 3.16 7.03
CA ASP A 40 -1.62 3.94 6.60
C ASP A 40 -1.74 5.42 6.98
N VAL A 41 -2.92 6.00 6.79
CA VAL A 41 -3.22 7.39 7.13
C VAL A 41 -3.08 7.62 8.64
N GLU A 42 -3.64 6.74 9.45
CA GLU A 42 -3.60 6.87 10.91
C GLU A 42 -2.17 6.62 11.46
N VAL A 43 -1.42 5.66 10.89
CA VAL A 43 0.00 5.48 11.26
C VAL A 43 0.82 6.73 10.89
N ALA A 44 0.58 7.33 9.72
CA ALA A 44 1.24 8.58 9.33
C ALA A 44 0.88 9.74 10.26
N MET A 45 -0.37 9.84 10.70
CA MET A 45 -0.82 10.86 11.66
C MET A 45 -0.16 10.68 13.03
N GLU A 46 -0.04 9.45 13.51
CA GLU A 46 0.67 9.15 14.77
C GLU A 46 2.19 9.45 14.64
N LEU A 47 2.80 9.13 13.50
CA LEU A 47 4.18 9.52 13.20
C LEU A 47 4.36 11.04 13.24
N ALA A 48 3.45 11.79 12.64
CA ALA A 48 3.50 13.25 12.64
C ALA A 48 3.40 13.85 14.06
N LYS A 49 2.52 13.31 14.90
CA LYS A 49 2.43 13.70 16.31
C LYS A 49 3.74 13.44 17.04
N GLU A 50 4.34 12.27 16.82
CA GLU A 50 5.61 11.88 17.44
C GLU A 50 6.77 12.79 17.03
N LEU A 51 6.79 13.22 15.76
CA LEU A 51 7.75 14.15 15.19
C LEU A 51 7.43 15.61 15.53
N GLY A 52 6.23 15.93 16.01
CA GLY A 52 5.76 17.29 16.28
C GLY A 52 5.51 18.12 15.01
N VAL A 53 5.17 17.46 13.88
CA VAL A 53 4.88 18.11 12.60
C VAL A 53 3.41 17.95 12.22
N LYS A 54 2.95 18.72 11.22
CA LYS A 54 1.66 18.55 10.58
C LYS A 54 1.83 17.79 9.25
N ILE A 55 0.80 17.07 8.81
CA ILE A 55 0.76 16.46 7.50
C ILE A 55 -0.27 17.15 6.63
N LYS A 56 0.12 17.36 5.36
CA LYS A 56 -0.79 17.63 4.25
C LYS A 56 -0.79 16.42 3.33
N PHE A 57 -1.92 15.70 3.27
CA PHE A 57 -2.08 14.58 2.34
C PHE A 57 -2.35 15.06 0.92
N HIS A 58 -1.74 14.37 -0.06
CA HIS A 58 -1.97 14.56 -1.49
C HIS A 58 -2.48 13.23 -2.06
N GLU A 59 -3.74 13.23 -2.48
CA GLU A 59 -4.35 12.05 -3.09
C GLU A 59 -4.01 12.00 -4.58
N THR A 60 -3.54 10.84 -5.02
CA THR A 60 -3.18 10.58 -6.41
C THR A 60 -3.24 9.09 -6.72
N SER A 61 -3.31 8.72 -8.00
CA SER A 61 -3.32 7.32 -8.40
C SER A 61 -1.98 6.63 -8.12
N TRP A 62 -2.02 5.30 -7.91
CA TRP A 62 -0.83 4.52 -7.62
C TRP A 62 0.23 4.64 -8.73
N ASP A 63 -0.15 4.58 -10.01
CA ASP A 63 0.81 4.54 -11.12
C ASP A 63 1.67 5.81 -11.25
N ILE A 64 1.23 6.94 -10.70
CA ILE A 64 2.01 8.17 -10.65
C ILE A 64 2.57 8.51 -9.27
N MET A 65 2.27 7.71 -8.24
CA MET A 65 2.65 7.94 -6.85
C MET A 65 4.17 8.08 -6.67
N LEU A 66 4.92 7.04 -7.05
CA LEU A 66 6.37 7.02 -6.88
C LEU A 66 7.08 8.03 -7.79
N THR A 67 6.54 8.31 -8.97
CA THR A 67 7.04 9.38 -9.84
C THR A 67 6.83 10.75 -9.19
N GLY A 68 5.69 10.97 -8.55
CA GLY A 68 5.40 12.18 -7.78
C GLY A 68 6.37 12.37 -6.61
N LEU A 69 6.69 11.30 -5.87
CA LEU A 69 7.68 11.32 -4.81
C LEU A 69 9.07 11.69 -5.37
N LYS A 70 9.50 11.01 -6.45
CA LYS A 70 10.79 11.25 -7.07
C LYS A 70 10.96 12.70 -7.53
N SER A 71 9.90 13.31 -8.05
CA SER A 71 9.89 14.70 -8.52
C SER A 71 9.75 15.74 -7.40
N GLY A 72 9.61 15.31 -6.13
CA GLY A 72 9.44 16.21 -4.99
C GLY A 72 8.03 16.80 -4.87
N ARG A 73 7.02 16.22 -5.51
CA ARG A 73 5.62 16.64 -5.38
C ARG A 73 5.10 16.44 -3.97
N PHE A 74 5.61 15.44 -3.26
CA PHE A 74 5.42 15.23 -1.83
C PHE A 74 6.72 14.68 -1.22
N ASP A 75 6.80 14.72 0.11
CA ASP A 75 7.99 14.38 0.88
C ASP A 75 8.09 12.88 1.18
N MET A 76 6.95 12.24 1.35
CA MET A 76 6.81 10.86 1.80
C MET A 76 5.58 10.23 1.15
N VAL A 77 5.56 8.92 1.03
CA VAL A 77 4.40 8.14 0.59
C VAL A 77 3.95 7.22 1.71
N ALA A 78 2.63 7.20 1.98
CA ALA A 78 1.93 6.30 2.87
C ALA A 78 0.85 5.57 2.07
N ASN A 79 1.18 4.41 1.48
CA ASN A 79 0.30 3.67 0.57
C ASN A 79 0.69 2.21 0.39
N GLN A 80 0.96 1.50 1.47
CA GLN A 80 1.36 0.08 1.44
C GLN A 80 2.54 -0.20 0.50
N VAL A 81 3.57 0.64 0.54
CA VAL A 81 4.71 0.50 -0.36
C VAL A 81 5.74 -0.46 0.20
N SER A 82 6.09 -1.47 -0.61
CA SER A 82 7.25 -2.33 -0.41
C SER A 82 8.30 -2.05 -1.48
N LEU A 83 9.58 -1.97 -1.09
CA LEU A 83 10.69 -1.79 -2.03
C LEU A 83 11.18 -3.15 -2.54
N THR A 84 10.36 -3.80 -3.38
CA THR A 84 10.59 -5.17 -3.84
C THR A 84 11.53 -5.28 -5.03
N THR A 85 11.68 -4.22 -5.84
CA THR A 85 12.53 -4.24 -7.03
C THR A 85 13.84 -3.49 -6.82
N LYS A 86 14.91 -3.93 -7.53
CA LYS A 86 16.20 -3.21 -7.54
C LYS A 86 16.05 -1.75 -7.95
N LYS A 87 15.16 -1.46 -8.90
CA LYS A 87 14.88 -0.09 -9.35
C LYS A 87 14.30 0.77 -8.23
N ARG A 88 13.31 0.26 -7.48
CA ARG A 88 12.74 0.97 -6.32
C ARG A 88 13.79 1.17 -5.23
N GLN A 89 14.54 0.12 -4.89
CA GLN A 89 15.61 0.18 -3.88
C GLN A 89 16.74 1.17 -4.25
N ALA A 90 17.03 1.31 -5.55
CA ALA A 90 18.01 2.29 -6.02
C ALA A 90 17.51 3.75 -5.98
N THR A 91 16.21 3.96 -6.02
CA THR A 91 15.59 5.30 -6.13
C THR A 91 15.10 5.85 -4.80
N PHE A 92 14.65 4.97 -3.90
CA PHE A 92 13.98 5.34 -2.65
C PHE A 92 14.60 4.66 -1.44
N ASP A 93 14.38 5.29 -0.27
CA ASP A 93 14.60 4.71 1.04
C ASP A 93 13.26 4.48 1.74
N LYS A 94 13.24 3.56 2.70
CA LYS A 94 12.05 3.18 3.44
C LYS A 94 12.28 3.29 4.95
N SER A 95 11.22 3.63 5.67
CA SER A 95 11.18 3.55 7.13
C SER A 95 11.17 2.11 7.63
N LEU A 96 11.22 1.92 8.94
CA LEU A 96 10.80 0.67 9.57
C LEU A 96 9.40 0.31 9.07
N PRO A 97 9.13 -0.97 8.80
CA PRO A 97 7.82 -1.42 8.32
C PRO A 97 6.73 -1.21 9.37
N TYR A 98 5.52 -0.91 8.93
CA TYR A 98 4.35 -0.79 9.81
C TYR A 98 3.28 -1.86 9.56
N SER A 99 3.37 -2.63 8.48
CA SER A 99 2.50 -3.78 8.24
C SER A 99 3.17 -4.84 7.38
N TYR A 100 2.72 -6.09 7.54
CA TYR A 100 3.15 -7.25 6.76
C TYR A 100 1.94 -7.94 6.17
N SER A 101 2.00 -8.29 4.90
CA SER A 101 0.90 -8.88 4.13
C SER A 101 1.42 -9.96 3.20
N GLY A 102 0.61 -10.95 2.91
CA GLY A 102 0.81 -11.86 1.78
C GLY A 102 0.11 -11.34 0.52
N THR A 103 0.13 -12.16 -0.52
CA THR A 103 -0.60 -11.92 -1.78
C THR A 103 -1.72 -12.93 -1.93
N ILE A 104 -2.92 -12.46 -2.26
CA ILE A 104 -4.06 -13.31 -2.61
C ILE A 104 -4.41 -13.09 -4.09
N MET A 105 -4.72 -14.18 -4.76
CA MET A 105 -5.34 -14.18 -6.08
C MET A 105 -6.83 -14.40 -5.95
N LEU A 106 -7.60 -13.43 -6.45
CA LEU A 106 -9.05 -13.45 -6.46
C LEU A 106 -9.58 -13.71 -7.87
N VAL A 107 -10.53 -14.63 -7.98
CA VAL A 107 -11.22 -14.99 -9.21
C VAL A 107 -12.72 -15.03 -8.97
N ARG A 108 -13.52 -15.10 -10.04
CA ARG A 108 -14.97 -15.36 -9.91
C ARG A 108 -15.25 -16.74 -9.30
N LYS A 109 -16.37 -16.88 -8.62
CA LYS A 109 -16.80 -18.17 -8.06
C LYS A 109 -16.96 -19.28 -9.12
N ASP A 110 -17.33 -18.92 -10.35
CA ASP A 110 -17.50 -19.83 -11.49
C ASP A 110 -16.19 -20.11 -12.26
N GLU A 111 -15.06 -19.51 -11.90
CA GLU A 111 -13.76 -19.77 -12.51
C GLU A 111 -13.17 -21.10 -11.99
N ASN A 112 -12.91 -22.06 -12.86
CA ASN A 112 -12.42 -23.39 -12.50
C ASN A 112 -11.06 -23.74 -13.11
N ARG A 113 -10.53 -22.90 -13.99
CA ARG A 113 -9.23 -23.13 -14.66
C ARG A 113 -8.05 -22.77 -13.74
N ILE A 114 -8.25 -21.85 -12.78
CA ILE A 114 -7.20 -21.27 -11.97
C ILE A 114 -7.27 -21.85 -10.56
N LYS A 115 -6.22 -22.57 -10.15
CA LYS A 115 -6.06 -23.18 -8.82
C LYS A 115 -4.71 -22.85 -8.18
N ASP A 116 -3.76 -22.41 -8.99
CA ASP A 116 -2.40 -22.04 -8.56
C ASP A 116 -1.93 -20.83 -9.35
N ILE A 117 -0.88 -20.16 -8.85
CA ILE A 117 -0.30 -18.98 -9.52
C ILE A 117 0.24 -19.31 -10.92
N LYS A 118 0.64 -20.55 -11.17
CA LYS A 118 1.15 -21.00 -12.48
C LYS A 118 0.06 -21.15 -13.55
N ASP A 119 -1.20 -21.22 -13.13
CA ASP A 119 -2.33 -21.40 -14.06
C ASP A 119 -2.73 -20.11 -14.77
N ILE A 120 -2.12 -18.96 -14.41
CA ILE A 120 -2.51 -17.66 -14.96
C ILE A 120 -1.86 -17.30 -16.30
N LYS A 121 -0.98 -18.15 -16.80
CA LYS A 121 -0.28 -17.93 -18.07
C LYS A 121 -1.26 -17.68 -19.21
N GLY A 122 -1.10 -16.54 -19.89
CA GLY A 122 -1.97 -16.12 -20.99
C GLY A 122 -3.37 -15.64 -20.58
N LEU A 123 -3.72 -15.70 -19.30
CA LEU A 123 -4.98 -15.18 -18.79
C LEU A 123 -4.89 -13.68 -18.47
N ARG A 124 -6.03 -13.01 -18.39
CA ARG A 124 -6.13 -11.57 -18.16
C ARG A 124 -6.14 -11.26 -16.67
N ALA A 125 -5.10 -10.56 -16.21
CA ALA A 125 -4.98 -10.09 -14.83
C ALA A 125 -5.29 -8.58 -14.76
N ALA A 126 -6.33 -8.19 -14.06
CA ALA A 126 -6.64 -6.78 -13.81
C ALA A 126 -5.80 -6.28 -12.64
N ASN A 127 -4.79 -5.47 -12.93
CA ASN A 127 -3.88 -4.91 -11.93
C ASN A 127 -3.39 -3.52 -12.35
N THR A 128 -2.97 -2.72 -11.39
CA THR A 128 -2.21 -1.50 -11.67
C THR A 128 -0.83 -1.86 -12.22
N LEU A 129 -0.35 -1.13 -13.22
CA LEU A 129 0.87 -1.50 -13.97
C LEU A 129 2.12 -1.52 -13.10
N SER A 130 2.27 -0.53 -12.21
CA SER A 130 3.46 -0.33 -11.41
C SER A 130 3.42 -1.00 -10.02
N SER A 131 2.37 -1.77 -9.71
CA SER A 131 2.26 -2.47 -8.43
C SER A 131 3.08 -3.75 -8.40
N THR A 132 3.49 -4.15 -7.20
CA THR A 132 4.11 -5.46 -6.95
C THR A 132 3.23 -6.61 -7.46
N TYR A 133 1.91 -6.47 -7.34
CA TYR A 133 0.94 -7.49 -7.78
C TYR A 133 0.87 -7.61 -9.30
N GLY A 134 0.93 -6.47 -10.01
CA GLY A 134 1.07 -6.45 -11.47
C GLY A 134 2.39 -7.08 -11.94
N GLU A 135 3.48 -6.80 -11.23
CA GLU A 135 4.79 -7.43 -11.50
C GLU A 135 4.75 -8.96 -11.30
N ILE A 136 4.07 -9.44 -10.24
CA ILE A 136 3.87 -10.88 -10.02
C ILE A 136 3.06 -11.48 -11.17
N ALA A 137 1.94 -10.90 -11.56
CA ALA A 137 1.12 -11.39 -12.66
C ALA A 137 1.93 -11.46 -13.98
N PHE A 138 2.70 -10.43 -14.27
CA PHE A 138 3.57 -10.39 -15.45
C PHE A 138 4.65 -11.48 -15.40
N LYS A 139 5.27 -11.72 -14.25
CA LYS A 139 6.27 -12.78 -14.06
C LYS A 139 5.74 -14.18 -14.38
N TYR A 140 4.44 -14.40 -14.19
CA TYR A 140 3.78 -15.65 -14.53
C TYR A 140 3.07 -15.63 -15.89
N ASP A 141 3.52 -14.75 -16.79
CA ASP A 141 3.06 -14.63 -18.18
C ASP A 141 1.56 -14.31 -18.33
N ALA A 142 0.94 -13.67 -17.35
CA ALA A 142 -0.41 -13.14 -17.48
C ALA A 142 -0.44 -11.89 -18.37
N GLN A 143 -1.56 -11.69 -19.06
CA GLN A 143 -1.83 -10.45 -19.82
C GLN A 143 -2.38 -9.39 -18.87
N ILE A 144 -1.67 -8.28 -18.66
CA ILE A 144 -2.12 -7.23 -17.75
C ILE A 144 -3.22 -6.40 -18.42
N VAL A 145 -4.39 -6.37 -17.79
CA VAL A 145 -5.45 -5.40 -18.04
C VAL A 145 -5.27 -4.27 -17.03
N SER A 146 -4.73 -3.15 -17.51
CA SER A 146 -4.39 -2.01 -16.64
C SER A 146 -5.64 -1.37 -16.03
N VAL A 147 -5.58 -1.11 -14.74
CA VAL A 147 -6.62 -0.42 -13.95
C VAL A 147 -5.98 0.63 -13.04
N ASP A 148 -6.79 1.58 -12.56
CA ASP A 148 -6.32 2.65 -11.68
C ASP A 148 -6.47 2.32 -10.19
N SER A 149 -7.27 1.29 -9.84
CA SER A 149 -7.56 0.95 -8.46
C SER A 149 -7.94 -0.52 -8.28
N MET A 150 -7.89 -1.01 -7.04
CA MET A 150 -8.42 -2.35 -6.69
C MET A 150 -9.91 -2.47 -6.98
N ALA A 151 -10.71 -1.45 -6.71
CA ALA A 151 -12.14 -1.45 -6.99
C ALA A 151 -12.43 -1.67 -8.47
N GLN A 152 -11.70 -1.00 -9.35
CA GLN A 152 -11.81 -1.19 -10.80
C GLN A 152 -11.37 -2.60 -11.22
N ALA A 153 -10.29 -3.15 -10.62
CA ALA A 153 -9.86 -4.53 -10.88
C ALA A 153 -10.96 -5.55 -10.54
N LEU A 154 -11.55 -5.43 -9.36
CA LEU A 154 -12.66 -6.29 -8.94
C LEU A 154 -13.87 -6.19 -9.87
N LEU A 155 -14.21 -4.99 -10.33
CA LEU A 155 -15.30 -4.77 -11.28
C LEU A 155 -15.04 -5.49 -12.61
N LEU A 156 -13.84 -5.38 -13.17
CA LEU A 156 -13.49 -6.05 -14.42
C LEU A 156 -13.52 -7.58 -14.29
N VAL A 157 -13.07 -8.12 -13.16
CA VAL A 157 -13.15 -9.56 -12.89
C VAL A 157 -14.61 -10.01 -12.77
N ALA A 158 -15.45 -9.28 -12.04
CA ALA A 158 -16.88 -9.57 -11.91
C ALA A 158 -17.60 -9.56 -13.27
N GLN A 159 -17.24 -8.62 -14.14
CA GLN A 159 -17.82 -8.46 -15.49
C GLN A 159 -17.24 -9.41 -16.56
N LYS A 160 -16.36 -10.35 -16.20
CA LYS A 160 -15.66 -11.25 -17.14
C LYS A 160 -14.75 -10.54 -18.15
N ARG A 161 -14.39 -9.29 -17.88
CA ARG A 161 -13.43 -8.50 -18.68
C ARG A 161 -11.98 -8.75 -18.28
N ALA A 162 -11.76 -9.35 -17.12
CA ALA A 162 -10.51 -9.96 -16.66
C ALA A 162 -10.82 -11.31 -16.01
N ASP A 163 -9.82 -12.19 -15.91
CA ASP A 163 -9.98 -13.52 -15.35
C ASP A 163 -9.64 -13.56 -13.86
N LEU A 164 -8.71 -12.69 -13.42
CA LEU A 164 -8.18 -12.65 -12.06
C LEU A 164 -7.71 -11.24 -11.67
N THR A 165 -7.48 -11.07 -10.38
CA THR A 165 -6.66 -9.98 -9.83
C THR A 165 -5.81 -10.51 -8.68
N LEU A 166 -4.62 -9.95 -8.50
CA LEU A 166 -3.74 -10.17 -7.36
C LEU A 166 -3.74 -8.92 -6.48
N ASN A 167 -3.77 -9.08 -5.18
CA ASN A 167 -3.64 -7.94 -4.25
C ASN A 167 -3.18 -8.40 -2.86
N SER A 168 -2.95 -7.44 -1.97
CA SER A 168 -2.64 -7.67 -0.56
C SER A 168 -3.69 -8.58 0.09
N SER A 169 -3.22 -9.58 0.85
CA SER A 169 -4.12 -10.45 1.63
C SER A 169 -4.97 -9.63 2.60
N LEU A 170 -4.44 -8.55 3.18
CA LEU A 170 -5.19 -7.68 4.08
C LEU A 170 -6.33 -6.94 3.35
N ALA A 171 -6.07 -6.42 2.15
CA ALA A 171 -7.09 -5.75 1.35
C ALA A 171 -8.19 -6.70 0.88
N ILE A 172 -7.80 -7.86 0.34
CA ILE A 172 -8.74 -8.87 -0.16
C ILE A 172 -9.61 -9.42 0.97
N LEU A 173 -9.02 -9.80 2.09
CA LEU A 173 -9.78 -10.31 3.24
C LEU A 173 -10.72 -9.25 3.82
N ASN A 174 -10.29 -8.01 3.91
CA ASN A 174 -11.18 -6.90 4.29
C ASN A 174 -12.36 -6.77 3.32
N TYR A 175 -12.12 -6.80 2.01
CA TYR A 175 -13.18 -6.74 1.00
C TYR A 175 -14.17 -7.89 1.16
N LEU A 176 -13.70 -9.14 1.25
CA LEU A 176 -14.55 -10.32 1.41
C LEU A 176 -15.35 -10.30 2.72
N ASN A 177 -14.78 -9.75 3.79
CA ASN A 177 -15.46 -9.60 5.08
C ASN A 177 -16.55 -8.54 5.08
N THR A 178 -16.36 -7.46 4.33
CA THR A 178 -17.33 -6.34 4.26
C THR A 178 -18.38 -6.51 3.14
N HIS A 179 -18.12 -7.40 2.15
CA HIS A 179 -19.01 -7.66 1.00
C HIS A 179 -19.40 -9.13 0.95
N LYS A 180 -20.26 -9.58 1.86
CA LYS A 180 -20.61 -11.02 2.00
C LYS A 180 -21.24 -11.63 0.74
N ASN A 181 -21.98 -10.86 -0.04
CA ASN A 181 -22.63 -11.30 -1.30
C ASN A 181 -21.77 -11.00 -2.53
N ASN A 182 -20.44 -11.08 -2.42
CA ASN A 182 -19.54 -10.87 -3.55
C ASN A 182 -19.51 -12.07 -4.49
N PRO A 183 -19.15 -11.89 -5.80
CA PRO A 183 -19.08 -12.97 -6.78
C PRO A 183 -17.73 -13.70 -6.81
N PHE A 184 -16.86 -13.50 -5.82
CA PHE A 184 -15.46 -13.93 -5.84
C PHE A 184 -15.17 -15.11 -4.92
N LYS A 185 -14.06 -15.81 -5.22
CA LYS A 185 -13.39 -16.77 -4.36
C LYS A 185 -11.87 -16.58 -4.42
N ILE A 186 -11.19 -16.99 -3.36
CA ILE A 186 -9.72 -17.07 -3.33
C ILE A 186 -9.30 -18.31 -4.13
N ALA A 187 -8.46 -18.11 -5.15
CA ALA A 187 -7.91 -19.20 -5.96
C ALA A 187 -6.49 -19.59 -5.51
N TRP A 188 -5.76 -18.65 -4.95
CA TRP A 188 -4.40 -18.88 -4.46
C TRP A 188 -4.00 -17.82 -3.43
N GLU A 189 -3.10 -18.21 -2.52
CA GLU A 189 -2.49 -17.34 -1.52
C GLU A 189 -0.99 -17.64 -1.40
N SER A 190 -0.17 -16.63 -1.28
CA SER A 190 1.26 -16.79 -1.07
C SER A 190 1.54 -17.44 0.29
N LYS A 191 2.54 -18.32 0.34
CA LYS A 191 2.98 -18.98 1.60
C LYS A 191 3.67 -18.03 2.55
N GLU A 192 4.34 -17.02 2.02
CA GLU A 192 5.15 -16.08 2.76
C GLU A 192 4.53 -14.68 2.70
N LYS A 193 4.71 -13.91 3.76
CA LYS A 193 4.44 -12.49 3.76
C LYS A 193 5.55 -11.75 3.00
N ASP A 194 5.25 -10.57 2.51
CA ASP A 194 6.23 -9.68 1.90
C ASP A 194 7.22 -9.10 2.95
N GLY A 195 8.18 -8.32 2.47
CA GLY A 195 9.17 -7.66 3.32
C GLY A 195 8.64 -6.48 4.14
N GLY A 196 7.33 -6.33 4.22
CA GLY A 196 6.63 -5.27 4.94
C GLY A 196 6.42 -3.99 4.14
N ALA A 197 5.33 -3.30 4.45
CA ALA A 197 5.02 -1.97 3.93
C ALA A 197 5.61 -0.89 4.84
N SER A 198 6.18 0.15 4.24
CA SER A 198 6.89 1.22 4.93
C SER A 198 6.51 2.59 4.36
N PHE A 199 6.75 3.63 5.13
CA PHE A 199 6.84 4.97 4.56
C PHE A 199 8.05 5.06 3.66
N VAL A 200 7.89 5.68 2.50
CA VAL A 200 8.93 5.77 1.48
C VAL A 200 9.29 7.23 1.24
N ILE A 201 10.58 7.52 1.18
CA ILE A 201 11.15 8.83 0.89
C ILE A 201 12.19 8.72 -0.23
N ASN A 202 12.58 9.84 -0.81
CA ASN A 202 13.66 9.86 -1.79
C ASN A 202 15.01 9.48 -1.14
N LYS A 203 15.93 8.95 -1.95
CA LYS A 203 17.33 8.69 -1.57
C LYS A 203 18.04 9.95 -1.10
N HIS A 204 19.16 9.75 -0.39
CA HIS A 204 20.05 10.80 0.10
C HIS A 204 19.41 11.74 1.13
N GLN A 205 18.53 11.17 1.98
CA GLN A 205 17.86 11.87 3.08
C GLN A 205 18.05 11.12 4.41
N GLU A 206 19.27 10.65 4.66
CA GLU A 206 19.62 9.75 5.79
C GLU A 206 19.24 10.35 7.13
N LYS A 207 19.49 11.67 7.34
CA LYS A 207 19.12 12.36 8.58
C LYS A 207 17.62 12.43 8.81
N ALA A 208 16.84 12.64 7.74
CA ALA A 208 15.38 12.60 7.82
C ALA A 208 14.88 11.21 8.12
N LEU A 209 15.44 10.19 7.45
CA LEU A 209 15.10 8.79 7.68
C LEU A 209 15.41 8.35 9.12
N GLU A 210 16.51 8.78 9.67
CA GLU A 210 16.87 8.50 11.08
C GLU A 210 15.82 9.05 12.05
N LEU A 211 15.40 10.32 11.89
CA LEU A 211 14.34 10.90 12.71
C LEU A 211 13.01 10.15 12.58
N ILE A 212 12.64 9.79 11.35
CA ILE A 212 11.42 9.01 11.08
C ILE A 212 11.51 7.63 11.76
N ASN A 213 12.63 6.93 11.63
CA ASN A 213 12.80 5.60 12.22
C ASN A 213 12.83 5.62 13.74
N GLN A 214 13.44 6.63 14.35
CA GLN A 214 13.40 6.81 15.82
C GLN A 214 11.95 7.04 16.29
N ALA A 215 11.18 7.86 15.60
CA ALA A 215 9.77 8.07 15.90
C ALA A 215 8.94 6.82 15.67
N MET A 216 9.17 6.08 14.59
CA MET A 216 8.51 4.79 14.33
C MET A 216 8.81 3.77 15.42
N GLN A 217 10.06 3.68 15.88
CA GLN A 217 10.44 2.76 16.96
C GLN A 217 9.69 3.10 18.25
N ARG A 218 9.56 4.38 18.60
CA ARG A 218 8.76 4.79 19.79
C ARG A 218 7.28 4.42 19.64
N LEU A 219 6.69 4.52 18.45
CA LEU A 219 5.31 4.08 18.20
C LEU A 219 5.17 2.56 18.35
N ILE A 220 6.13 1.79 17.84
CA ILE A 220 6.17 0.33 17.98
C ILE A 220 6.25 -0.05 19.46
N ASP A 221 7.21 0.51 20.20
CA ASP A 221 7.45 0.20 21.60
C ASP A 221 6.25 0.51 22.51
N ARG A 222 5.48 1.55 22.16
CA ARG A 222 4.23 1.90 22.87
C ARG A 222 2.99 1.13 22.40
N GLY A 223 3.15 0.20 21.47
CA GLY A 223 2.05 -0.62 20.95
C GLY A 223 1.04 0.13 20.08
N VAL A 224 1.40 1.29 19.53
CA VAL A 224 0.49 2.12 18.69
C VAL A 224 0.15 1.39 17.40
N LEU A 225 1.13 0.76 16.73
CA LEU A 225 0.89 0.01 15.49
C LEU A 225 0.00 -1.22 15.75
N LYS A 226 0.22 -1.93 16.87
CA LYS A 226 -0.63 -3.05 17.29
C LYS A 226 -2.08 -2.58 17.47
N ARG A 227 -2.30 -1.50 18.22
CA ARG A 227 -3.64 -0.95 18.46
C ARG A 227 -4.35 -0.56 17.15
N LEU A 228 -3.64 0.10 16.23
CA LEU A 228 -4.21 0.45 14.92
C LEU A 228 -4.47 -0.79 14.06
N GLY A 229 -3.60 -1.79 14.10
CA GLY A 229 -3.82 -3.08 13.44
C GLY A 229 -5.10 -3.76 13.94
N GLU A 230 -5.29 -3.81 15.25
CA GLU A 230 -6.51 -4.36 15.87
C GLU A 230 -7.76 -3.57 15.47
N GLN A 231 -7.67 -2.24 15.39
CA GLN A 231 -8.77 -1.36 14.95
C GLN A 231 -9.21 -1.63 13.51
N PHE A 232 -8.27 -1.73 12.57
CA PHE A 232 -8.59 -1.83 11.13
C PHE A 232 -8.70 -3.26 10.62
N PHE A 233 -8.03 -4.23 11.25
CA PHE A 233 -7.94 -5.62 10.77
C PHE A 233 -8.39 -6.66 11.81
N GLY A 234 -8.70 -6.25 13.04
CA GLY A 234 -9.01 -7.17 14.12
C GLY A 234 -7.80 -7.96 14.67
N LYS A 235 -6.58 -7.60 14.24
CA LYS A 235 -5.33 -8.24 14.67
C LYS A 235 -4.14 -7.31 14.49
N ASP A 236 -3.03 -7.62 15.17
CA ASP A 236 -1.75 -6.96 14.93
C ASP A 236 -1.20 -7.39 13.55
N VAL A 237 -0.96 -6.43 12.67
CA VAL A 237 -0.39 -6.63 11.34
C VAL A 237 1.04 -6.06 11.21
N SER A 238 1.59 -5.53 12.30
CA SER A 238 2.89 -4.88 12.34
C SER A 238 4.06 -5.84 12.57
N GLN A 239 3.76 -7.14 12.70
CA GLN A 239 4.77 -8.20 12.88
C GLN A 239 4.84 -9.11 11.65
N PRO A 240 6.05 -9.62 11.30
CA PRO A 240 6.23 -10.56 10.19
C PRO A 240 5.38 -11.83 10.28
#